data_ada29e849a84407487733831caa40f8e
#
_entry.id   ada29e849a84407487733831caa40f8e
#
_cell.length_a   1.000
_cell.length_b   1.000
_cell.length_c   1.000
_cell.angle_alpha   90.00
_cell.angle_beta   90.00
_cell.angle_gamma   90.00
#
_symmetry.space_group_name_H-M   'P 1'
#
loop_
_entity.id
_entity.type
_entity.pdbx_description
1 polymer ?
#
loop_
_entity_poly.entity_id
_entity_poly.type
_entity_poly.pdbx_seq_one_letter_code
_entity_poly.pdbx_strand_id
1 'polypeptide(L)'
;EHGNSILDFGAGHLTETNILKSAGFDCVPFEPYHISVSEIDKEKSLAISRDFLKAVANGKEFTSVFISSVLNSVPFAKDREHIVCICAELCRPFTKLYACASSTAETGYRQVNGKAFHNESNAGNIAFRLEYESGVRIGDFQDKPKVQKYHTKKEFYELFSPFFRNVHISEMTGNVNAKCENVRRIPWKPLEEALRFEFNLPYPDGSRMGLVDEAISAFKHRYEGIAV
;
A
#
# COMPACT_ATOMS: atom_id res chain seq x y z
N GLU A 1 12.21 1.86 19.47
CA GLU A 1 10.83 1.38 19.62
C GLU A 1 10.31 0.62 18.39
N HIS A 2 10.94 0.76 17.23
CA HIS A 2 10.48 0.15 15.97
C HIS A 2 11.20 -1.17 15.62
N GLY A 3 12.20 -1.56 16.39
CA GLY A 3 13.07 -2.70 16.07
C GLY A 3 13.93 -2.44 14.82
N ASN A 4 14.66 -3.46 14.34
CA ASN A 4 15.61 -3.29 13.25
C ASN A 4 15.12 -3.85 11.90
N SER A 5 14.07 -4.67 11.89
CA SER A 5 13.58 -5.33 10.66
C SER A 5 12.31 -4.66 10.18
N ILE A 6 12.38 -4.03 9.02
CA ILE A 6 11.34 -3.16 8.48
C ILE A 6 10.88 -3.68 7.12
N LEU A 7 9.57 -3.74 6.90
CA LEU A 7 8.97 -3.85 5.59
C LEU A 7 8.50 -2.47 5.14
N ASP A 8 8.93 -2.02 3.98
CA ASP A 8 8.48 -0.82 3.30
C ASP A 8 7.60 -1.24 2.10
N PHE A 9 6.28 -1.29 2.32
CA PHE A 9 5.33 -1.77 1.34
C PHE A 9 4.79 -0.63 0.48
N GLY A 10 5.10 -0.66 -0.82
CA GLY A 10 4.88 0.45 -1.75
C GLY A 10 6.00 1.49 -1.65
N ALA A 11 7.23 1.04 -1.78
CA ALA A 11 8.44 1.80 -1.49
C ALA A 11 8.78 2.89 -2.55
N GLY A 12 7.97 3.03 -3.60
CA GLY A 12 8.08 4.07 -4.62
C GLY A 12 9.47 4.15 -5.25
N HIS A 13 10.13 5.27 -5.06
CA HIS A 13 11.51 5.51 -5.54
C HIS A 13 12.60 4.89 -4.65
N LEU A 14 12.25 4.11 -3.64
CA LEU A 14 13.15 3.54 -2.63
C LEU A 14 13.90 4.57 -1.78
N THR A 15 13.45 5.80 -1.75
CA THR A 15 14.14 6.87 -1.01
C THR A 15 14.18 6.58 0.48
N GLU A 16 13.03 6.28 1.08
CA GLU A 16 12.89 5.94 2.50
C GLU A 16 13.61 4.63 2.82
N THR A 17 13.45 3.61 1.96
CA THR A 17 14.18 2.34 2.06
C THR A 17 15.70 2.56 2.14
N ASN A 18 16.26 3.41 1.26
CA ASN A 18 17.69 3.67 1.20
C ASN A 18 18.18 4.45 2.43
N ILE A 19 17.39 5.43 2.91
CA ILE A 19 17.69 6.17 4.14
C ILE A 19 17.72 5.20 5.33
N LEU A 20 16.71 4.32 5.47
CA LEU A 20 16.65 3.34 6.54
C LEU A 20 17.83 2.37 6.50
N LYS A 21 18.18 1.84 5.32
CA LYS A 21 19.36 0.97 5.16
C LYS A 21 20.66 1.68 5.53
N SER A 22 20.82 2.93 5.11
CA SER A 22 22.00 3.74 5.45
C SER A 22 22.10 4.03 6.95
N ALA A 23 20.97 4.07 7.65
CA ALA A 23 20.90 4.21 9.11
C ALA A 23 21.08 2.88 9.86
N GLY A 24 21.37 1.77 9.15
CA GLY A 24 21.63 0.45 9.75
C GLY A 24 20.41 -0.41 10.00
N PHE A 25 19.24 -0.04 9.46
CA PHE A 25 18.05 -0.88 9.53
C PHE A 25 18.05 -1.95 8.43
N ASP A 26 17.55 -3.14 8.78
CA ASP A 26 17.30 -4.22 7.84
C ASP A 26 15.93 -3.99 7.18
N CYS A 27 15.92 -3.20 6.10
CA CYS A 27 14.72 -2.79 5.40
C CYS A 27 14.52 -3.59 4.11
N VAL A 28 13.37 -4.23 3.98
CA VAL A 28 12.93 -4.94 2.78
C VAL A 28 11.87 -4.10 2.09
N PRO A 29 12.10 -3.63 0.85
CA PRO A 29 11.08 -2.94 0.06
C PRO A 29 10.19 -3.95 -0.68
N PHE A 30 8.94 -3.54 -0.93
CA PHE A 30 8.09 -4.08 -1.97
C PHE A 30 7.58 -2.92 -2.83
N GLU A 31 7.78 -2.97 -4.15
CA GLU A 31 7.33 -1.93 -5.07
C GLU A 31 7.05 -2.51 -6.45
N PRO A 32 5.76 -2.68 -6.81
CA PRO A 32 5.36 -3.27 -8.09
C PRO A 32 5.52 -2.32 -9.27
N TYR A 33 5.63 -1.01 -9.04
CA TYR A 33 5.69 0.04 -10.05
C TYR A 33 6.84 1.01 -9.82
N HIS A 34 8.04 0.47 -9.62
CA HIS A 34 9.22 1.31 -9.41
C HIS A 34 9.45 2.23 -10.60
N ILE A 35 9.52 3.54 -10.33
CA ILE A 35 9.73 4.56 -11.36
C ILE A 35 11.22 4.90 -11.44
N SER A 36 11.80 4.76 -12.62
CA SER A 36 13.13 5.23 -12.97
C SER A 36 13.02 6.41 -13.93
N VAL A 37 13.57 7.55 -13.54
CA VAL A 37 13.46 8.83 -14.26
C VAL A 37 12.01 9.32 -14.37
N SER A 38 11.20 8.80 -15.27
CA SER A 38 9.80 9.23 -15.49
C SER A 38 8.87 8.07 -15.88
N GLU A 39 9.39 6.86 -15.99
CA GLU A 39 8.65 5.68 -16.45
C GLU A 39 8.82 4.52 -15.47
N ILE A 40 7.88 3.58 -15.54
CA ILE A 40 7.95 2.35 -14.73
C ILE A 40 9.09 1.48 -15.28
N ASP A 41 10.08 1.23 -14.42
CA ASP A 41 11.14 0.26 -14.66
C ASP A 41 10.62 -1.14 -14.26
N LYS A 42 10.10 -1.85 -15.24
CA LYS A 42 9.48 -3.16 -15.05
C LYS A 42 10.50 -4.20 -14.53
N GLU A 43 11.71 -4.22 -15.08
CA GLU A 43 12.73 -5.18 -14.67
C GLU A 43 13.10 -4.99 -13.21
N LYS A 44 13.30 -3.76 -12.79
CA LYS A 44 13.60 -3.41 -11.41
C LYS A 44 12.42 -3.67 -10.48
N SER A 45 11.19 -3.37 -10.92
CA SER A 45 9.96 -3.70 -10.17
C SER A 45 9.85 -5.20 -9.90
N LEU A 46 10.10 -6.03 -10.92
CA LEU A 46 10.11 -7.48 -10.79
C LEU A 46 11.24 -7.98 -9.89
N ALA A 47 12.43 -7.41 -9.99
CA ALA A 47 13.56 -7.76 -9.12
C ALA A 47 13.26 -7.46 -7.65
N ILE A 48 12.74 -6.26 -7.33
CA ILE A 48 12.33 -5.86 -5.99
C ILE A 48 11.26 -6.82 -5.45
N SER A 49 10.23 -7.12 -6.27
CA SER A 49 9.14 -8.01 -5.87
C SER A 49 9.62 -9.44 -5.60
N ARG A 50 10.54 -9.97 -6.42
CA ARG A 50 11.13 -11.30 -6.18
C ARG A 50 12.02 -11.34 -4.95
N ASP A 51 12.81 -10.30 -4.69
CA ASP A 51 13.63 -10.23 -3.48
C ASP A 51 12.76 -10.14 -2.22
N PHE A 52 11.66 -9.42 -2.27
CA PHE A 52 10.64 -9.44 -1.22
C PHE A 52 10.08 -10.85 -1.02
N LEU A 53 9.64 -11.54 -2.08
CA LEU A 53 9.10 -12.90 -1.98
C LEU A 53 10.12 -13.91 -1.45
N LYS A 54 11.40 -13.78 -1.82
CA LYS A 54 12.49 -14.59 -1.23
C LYS A 54 12.63 -14.35 0.27
N ALA A 55 12.54 -13.09 0.72
CA ALA A 55 12.59 -12.78 2.14
C ALA A 55 11.41 -13.42 2.90
N VAL A 56 10.20 -13.37 2.33
CA VAL A 56 9.00 -14.02 2.89
C VAL A 56 9.18 -15.54 2.95
N ALA A 57 9.61 -16.17 1.86
CA ALA A 57 9.84 -17.62 1.77
C ALA A 57 10.89 -18.10 2.77
N ASN A 58 11.90 -17.28 3.06
CA ASN A 58 12.93 -17.55 4.06
C ASN A 58 12.49 -17.28 5.50
N GLY A 59 11.20 -17.03 5.73
CA GLY A 59 10.66 -16.81 7.06
C GLY A 59 11.02 -15.45 7.69
N LYS A 60 11.40 -14.45 6.88
CA LYS A 60 11.74 -13.11 7.37
C LYS A 60 10.63 -12.57 8.27
N GLU A 61 10.99 -12.19 9.48
CA GLU A 61 10.10 -11.51 10.42
C GLU A 61 10.36 -10.01 10.44
N PHE A 62 9.29 -9.23 10.52
CA PHE A 62 9.33 -7.77 10.56
C PHE A 62 8.91 -7.27 11.93
N THR A 63 9.66 -6.32 12.48
CA THR A 63 9.28 -5.60 13.70
C THR A 63 8.35 -4.43 13.39
N SER A 64 8.47 -3.87 12.17
CA SER A 64 7.61 -2.81 11.69
C SER A 64 7.25 -3.02 10.21
N VAL A 65 6.00 -2.70 9.87
CA VAL A 65 5.48 -2.68 8.50
C VAL A 65 4.98 -1.27 8.20
N PHE A 66 5.46 -0.67 7.13
CA PHE A 66 5.03 0.65 6.68
C PHE A 66 4.24 0.55 5.38
N ILE A 67 3.10 1.26 5.32
CA ILE A 67 2.28 1.50 4.13
C ILE A 67 2.14 3.02 4.01
N SER A 68 3.11 3.69 3.39
CA SER A 68 3.16 5.14 3.33
C SER A 68 2.70 5.66 1.97
N SER A 69 1.59 6.39 1.93
CA SER A 69 1.03 7.02 0.73
C SER A 69 0.67 6.04 -0.42
N VAL A 70 0.47 4.77 -0.10
CA VAL A 70 0.06 3.72 -1.06
C VAL A 70 -1.45 3.72 -1.24
N LEU A 71 -2.19 3.67 -0.14
CA LEU A 71 -3.64 3.48 -0.13
C LEU A 71 -4.42 4.63 -0.79
N ASN A 72 -3.81 5.82 -0.85
CA ASN A 72 -4.38 6.96 -1.56
C ASN A 72 -4.22 6.87 -3.10
N SER A 73 -3.35 6.03 -3.61
CA SER A 73 -3.14 5.81 -5.05
C SER A 73 -3.94 4.62 -5.59
N VAL A 74 -4.66 3.90 -4.72
CA VAL A 74 -5.44 2.71 -5.07
C VAL A 74 -6.94 3.04 -5.10
N PRO A 75 -7.59 3.03 -6.28
CA PRO A 75 -8.95 3.56 -6.45
C PRO A 75 -10.04 2.71 -5.82
N PHE A 76 -9.90 1.38 -5.81
CA PHE A 76 -10.97 0.48 -5.39
C PHE A 76 -10.78 0.01 -3.94
N ALA A 77 -11.86 -0.01 -3.18
CA ALA A 77 -11.85 -0.42 -1.77
C ALA A 77 -11.31 -1.85 -1.60
N LYS A 78 -11.72 -2.77 -2.48
CA LYS A 78 -11.29 -4.16 -2.44
C LYS A 78 -9.78 -4.32 -2.63
N ASP A 79 -9.18 -3.52 -3.51
CA ASP A 79 -7.74 -3.58 -3.77
C ASP A 79 -6.94 -3.04 -2.57
N ARG A 80 -7.46 -2.01 -1.89
CA ARG A 80 -6.87 -1.53 -0.63
C ARG A 80 -6.95 -2.58 0.49
N GLU A 81 -8.07 -3.33 0.56
CA GLU A 81 -8.20 -4.47 1.49
C GLU A 81 -7.16 -5.55 1.20
N HIS A 82 -6.88 -5.87 -0.07
CA HIS A 82 -5.85 -6.84 -0.46
C HIS A 82 -4.47 -6.44 0.08
N ILE A 83 -4.08 -5.17 -0.08
CA ILE A 83 -2.82 -4.65 0.44
C ILE A 83 -2.74 -4.82 1.96
N VAL A 84 -3.79 -4.40 2.68
CA VAL A 84 -3.81 -4.52 4.15
C VAL A 84 -3.81 -5.99 4.60
N CYS A 85 -4.52 -6.87 3.89
CA CYS A 85 -4.52 -8.31 4.16
C CYS A 85 -3.13 -8.92 4.06
N ILE A 86 -2.40 -8.63 2.97
CA ILE A 86 -1.02 -9.10 2.76
C ILE A 86 -0.08 -8.56 3.85
N CYS A 87 -0.14 -7.27 4.12
CA CYS A 87 0.69 -6.64 5.15
C CYS A 87 0.37 -7.18 6.55
N ALA A 88 -0.90 -7.46 6.86
CA ALA A 88 -1.31 -8.05 8.13
C ALA A 88 -0.78 -9.49 8.30
N GLU A 89 -0.78 -10.31 7.24
CA GLU A 89 -0.20 -11.66 7.28
C GLU A 89 1.30 -11.64 7.58
N LEU A 90 2.00 -10.60 7.19
CA LEU A 90 3.43 -10.43 7.47
C LEU A 90 3.71 -9.95 8.90
N CYS A 91 2.68 -9.51 9.63
CA CYS A 91 2.80 -9.13 11.03
C CYS A 91 2.82 -10.34 11.96
N ARG A 92 3.60 -10.23 13.03
CA ARG A 92 3.61 -11.10 14.21
C ARG A 92 2.97 -10.38 15.40
N PRO A 93 2.70 -11.03 16.54
CA PRO A 93 2.13 -10.37 17.71
C PRO A 93 2.91 -9.14 18.17
N PHE A 94 4.24 -9.12 17.96
CA PHE A 94 5.13 -8.01 18.31
C PHE A 94 5.26 -6.94 17.21
N THR A 95 4.80 -7.24 15.97
CA THR A 95 4.93 -6.33 14.83
C THR A 95 3.95 -5.17 14.97
N LYS A 96 4.40 -3.97 14.66
CA LYS A 96 3.57 -2.78 14.53
C LYS A 96 3.43 -2.41 13.06
N LEU A 97 2.19 -2.21 12.60
CA LEU A 97 1.93 -1.69 11.28
C LEU A 97 1.62 -0.20 11.38
N TYR A 98 2.24 0.58 10.52
CA TYR A 98 2.01 2.00 10.37
C TYR A 98 1.56 2.30 8.94
N ALA A 99 0.45 3.01 8.81
CA ALA A 99 -0.04 3.45 7.51
C ALA A 99 -0.32 4.95 7.53
N CYS A 100 -0.08 5.59 6.39
CA CYS A 100 -0.38 6.99 6.17
C CYS A 100 -1.04 7.16 4.79
N ALA A 101 -2.07 7.96 4.70
CA ALA A 101 -2.74 8.31 3.46
C ALA A 101 -3.37 9.71 3.53
N SER A 102 -3.75 10.26 2.38
CA SER A 102 -4.43 11.56 2.31
C SER A 102 -5.80 11.53 2.99
N SER A 103 -6.10 12.57 3.74
CA SER A 103 -7.36 12.73 4.48
C SER A 103 -8.34 13.65 3.77
N THR A 104 -9.64 13.39 3.95
CA THR A 104 -10.71 14.32 3.57
C THR A 104 -10.65 15.65 4.33
N ALA A 105 -9.84 15.75 5.40
CA ALA A 105 -9.57 16.97 6.12
C ALA A 105 -8.58 17.90 5.38
N GLU A 106 -7.91 17.43 4.33
CA GLU A 106 -7.02 18.24 3.52
C GLU A 106 -7.76 19.44 2.90
N THR A 107 -7.10 20.59 2.91
CA THR A 107 -7.68 21.86 2.42
C THR A 107 -8.08 21.76 0.95
N GLY A 108 -7.25 21.17 0.10
CA GLY A 108 -7.53 20.97 -1.31
C GLY A 108 -8.74 20.07 -1.56
N TYR A 109 -8.97 19.05 -0.72
CA TYR A 109 -10.17 18.22 -0.79
C TYR A 109 -11.43 19.02 -0.42
N ARG A 110 -11.40 19.82 0.64
CA ARG A 110 -12.54 20.60 1.13
C ARG A 110 -13.01 21.66 0.14
N GLN A 111 -12.09 22.30 -0.57
CA GLN A 111 -12.39 23.37 -1.53
C GLN A 111 -13.11 22.86 -2.79
N VAL A 112 -13.01 21.58 -3.11
CA VAL A 112 -13.47 20.99 -4.38
C VAL A 112 -14.75 20.17 -4.22
N ASN A 113 -15.58 20.48 -3.26
CA ASN A 113 -16.74 19.69 -2.86
C ASN A 113 -17.68 19.35 -4.04
N GLY A 114 -17.42 18.27 -4.78
CA GLY A 114 -18.36 17.60 -5.68
C GLY A 114 -18.53 18.19 -7.09
N LYS A 115 -17.75 19.18 -7.49
CA LYS A 115 -17.77 19.74 -8.87
C LYS A 115 -16.50 19.34 -9.61
N ALA A 116 -16.56 19.28 -10.94
CA ALA A 116 -15.36 19.23 -11.77
C ALA A 116 -14.47 20.42 -11.38
N PHE A 117 -13.23 20.14 -11.03
CA PHE A 117 -12.30 21.17 -10.59
C PHE A 117 -11.47 21.63 -11.78
N HIS A 118 -11.65 22.88 -12.12
CA HIS A 118 -10.82 23.56 -13.11
C HIS A 118 -9.82 24.44 -12.35
N ASN A 119 -8.56 24.08 -12.37
CA ASN A 119 -7.52 24.96 -11.87
C ASN A 119 -7.12 25.91 -12.98
N GLU A 120 -7.55 27.16 -12.90
CA GLU A 120 -7.26 28.19 -13.89
C GLU A 120 -5.76 28.51 -14.04
N SER A 121 -4.95 28.21 -13.00
CA SER A 121 -3.50 28.40 -13.05
C SER A 121 -2.76 27.29 -13.83
N ASN A 122 -3.42 26.14 -14.05
CA ASN A 122 -2.92 25.02 -14.84
C ASN A 122 -3.98 24.66 -15.88
N ALA A 123 -4.09 25.47 -16.94
CA ALA A 123 -5.02 25.24 -18.04
C ALA A 123 -4.85 23.83 -18.61
N GLY A 124 -5.75 22.91 -18.25
CA GLY A 124 -5.70 21.50 -18.66
C GLY A 124 -5.83 20.50 -17.50
N ASN A 125 -5.60 20.88 -16.25
CA ASN A 125 -5.76 19.99 -15.10
C ASN A 125 -7.22 19.95 -14.66
N ILE A 126 -7.97 18.97 -15.17
CA ILE A 126 -9.34 18.70 -14.75
C ILE A 126 -9.31 17.54 -13.75
N ALA A 127 -9.82 17.76 -12.54
CA ALA A 127 -10.05 16.71 -11.56
C ALA A 127 -11.53 16.30 -11.57
N PHE A 128 -11.78 15.00 -11.64
CA PHE A 128 -13.11 14.44 -11.54
C PHE A 128 -13.30 13.72 -10.21
N ARG A 129 -14.49 13.85 -9.64
CA ARG A 129 -14.93 12.99 -8.56
C ARG A 129 -15.56 11.75 -9.15
N LEU A 130 -15.13 10.59 -8.66
CA LEU A 130 -15.77 9.32 -9.02
C LEU A 130 -16.95 9.06 -8.08
N GLU A 131 -18.11 8.76 -8.65
CA GLU A 131 -19.35 8.58 -7.87
C GLU A 131 -19.42 7.22 -7.17
N TYR A 132 -18.70 6.20 -7.67
CA TYR A 132 -18.75 4.84 -7.12
C TYR A 132 -18.14 4.73 -5.72
N GLU A 133 -17.27 5.66 -5.33
CA GLU A 133 -16.68 5.67 -4.00
C GLU A 133 -16.37 7.10 -3.53
N SER A 134 -16.84 7.43 -2.33
CA SER A 134 -16.57 8.73 -1.72
C SER A 134 -15.07 8.96 -1.56
N GLY A 135 -14.63 10.18 -1.83
CA GLY A 135 -13.24 10.61 -1.65
C GLY A 135 -12.29 10.22 -2.78
N VAL A 136 -12.71 9.45 -3.79
CA VAL A 136 -11.87 9.13 -4.95
C VAL A 136 -11.97 10.22 -6.01
N ARG A 137 -10.83 10.65 -6.52
CA ARG A 137 -10.69 11.64 -7.60
C ARG A 137 -9.70 11.17 -8.64
N ILE A 138 -9.88 11.63 -9.87
CA ILE A 138 -8.89 11.54 -10.94
C ILE A 138 -8.43 12.96 -11.25
N GLY A 139 -7.15 13.24 -11.06
CA GLY A 139 -6.48 14.47 -11.49
C GLY A 139 -5.65 14.23 -12.77
N ASP A 140 -5.16 15.32 -13.36
CA ASP A 140 -4.30 15.31 -14.55
C ASP A 140 -4.86 14.47 -15.72
N PHE A 141 -6.18 14.54 -15.90
CA PHE A 141 -6.94 13.60 -16.74
C PHE A 141 -6.49 13.60 -18.21
N GLN A 142 -6.00 14.72 -18.73
CA GLN A 142 -5.63 14.85 -20.14
C GLN A 142 -4.26 14.26 -20.46
N ASP A 143 -3.31 14.37 -19.51
CA ASP A 143 -1.93 13.95 -19.76
C ASP A 143 -1.62 12.59 -19.14
N LYS A 144 -1.54 12.54 -17.82
CA LYS A 144 -1.25 11.33 -17.05
C LYS A 144 -2.24 11.22 -15.90
N PRO A 145 -3.40 10.57 -16.10
CA PRO A 145 -4.42 10.46 -15.07
C PRO A 145 -3.86 9.90 -13.77
N LYS A 146 -4.08 10.63 -12.68
CA LYS A 146 -3.65 10.21 -11.33
C LYS A 146 -4.87 10.02 -10.47
N VAL A 147 -4.97 8.85 -9.86
CA VAL A 147 -5.99 8.56 -8.87
C VAL A 147 -5.52 9.05 -7.51
N GLN A 148 -6.42 9.69 -6.79
CA GLN A 148 -6.23 10.11 -5.42
C GLN A 148 -7.46 9.75 -4.59
N LYS A 149 -7.30 8.85 -3.63
CA LYS A 149 -8.29 8.56 -2.59
C LYS A 149 -7.97 9.39 -1.35
N TYR A 150 -8.96 10.11 -0.88
CA TYR A 150 -8.96 10.80 0.42
C TYR A 150 -9.81 9.99 1.40
N HIS A 151 -9.25 9.70 2.54
CA HIS A 151 -9.88 8.85 3.55
C HIS A 151 -10.45 9.68 4.70
N THR A 152 -11.61 9.29 5.20
CA THR A 152 -12.05 9.69 6.54
C THR A 152 -11.38 8.82 7.59
N LYS A 153 -11.31 9.30 8.85
CA LYS A 153 -10.83 8.48 9.97
C LYS A 153 -11.64 7.18 10.13
N LYS A 154 -12.95 7.26 9.89
CA LYS A 154 -13.85 6.11 10.00
C LYS A 154 -13.51 5.04 8.95
N GLU A 155 -13.43 5.42 7.67
CA GLU A 155 -13.06 4.50 6.58
C GLU A 155 -11.68 3.88 6.83
N PHE A 156 -10.72 4.68 7.31
CA PHE A 156 -9.38 4.20 7.60
C PHE A 156 -9.35 3.21 8.77
N TYR A 157 -10.15 3.47 9.82
CA TYR A 157 -10.35 2.50 10.89
C TYR A 157 -10.99 1.20 10.38
N GLU A 158 -12.06 1.30 9.59
CA GLU A 158 -12.78 0.16 9.03
C GLU A 158 -11.93 -0.70 8.11
N LEU A 159 -10.94 -0.11 7.42
CA LEU A 159 -10.00 -0.82 6.56
C LEU A 159 -9.03 -1.72 7.36
N PHE A 160 -8.60 -1.30 8.56
CA PHE A 160 -7.61 -2.05 9.36
C PHE A 160 -8.24 -2.93 10.46
N SER A 161 -9.40 -2.56 10.99
CA SER A 161 -10.04 -3.25 12.13
C SER A 161 -10.40 -4.72 11.90
N PRO A 162 -10.67 -5.20 10.67
CA PRO A 162 -10.84 -6.64 10.41
C PRO A 162 -9.57 -7.45 10.67
N PHE A 163 -8.39 -6.85 10.50
CA PHE A 163 -7.08 -7.51 10.54
C PHE A 163 -6.34 -7.33 11.88
N PHE A 164 -6.65 -6.29 12.63
CA PHE A 164 -5.97 -5.96 13.89
C PHE A 164 -6.97 -5.79 15.03
N ARG A 165 -6.53 -6.13 16.25
CA ARG A 165 -7.34 -5.91 17.46
C ARG A 165 -7.25 -4.48 17.95
N ASN A 166 -6.06 -3.90 17.84
CA ASN A 166 -5.77 -2.53 18.28
C ASN A 166 -5.45 -1.67 17.06
N VAL A 167 -6.37 -0.77 16.74
CA VAL A 167 -6.23 0.19 15.63
C VAL A 167 -6.38 1.60 16.20
N HIS A 168 -5.31 2.36 16.17
CA HIS A 168 -5.31 3.75 16.56
C HIS A 168 -5.23 4.64 15.33
N ILE A 169 -6.22 5.51 15.14
CA ILE A 169 -6.30 6.45 14.03
C ILE A 169 -6.05 7.87 14.52
N SER A 170 -5.12 8.54 13.88
CA SER A 170 -4.88 9.98 14.05
C SER A 170 -4.96 10.71 12.72
N GLU A 171 -5.16 12.02 12.78
CA GLU A 171 -5.22 12.86 11.61
C GLU A 171 -4.41 14.12 11.88
N MET A 172 -3.48 14.44 11.01
CA MET A 172 -2.60 15.59 11.15
C MET A 172 -2.17 16.10 9.77
N THR A 173 -2.23 17.43 9.58
CA THR A 173 -1.73 18.11 8.38
C THR A 173 -2.24 17.54 7.04
N GLY A 174 -3.53 17.17 6.98
CA GLY A 174 -4.13 16.65 5.75
C GLY A 174 -3.91 15.15 5.50
N ASN A 175 -3.25 14.46 6.42
CA ASN A 175 -3.08 13.02 6.37
C ASN A 175 -3.85 12.32 7.50
N VAL A 176 -4.35 11.13 7.19
CA VAL A 176 -4.84 10.17 8.16
C VAL A 176 -3.78 9.09 8.38
N ASN A 177 -3.55 8.76 9.64
CA ASN A 177 -2.52 7.79 10.03
C ASN A 177 -3.16 6.67 10.85
N ALA A 178 -2.71 5.44 10.63
CA ALA A 178 -3.04 4.29 11.43
C ALA A 178 -1.79 3.70 12.08
N LYS A 179 -1.91 3.36 13.36
CA LYS A 179 -1.00 2.47 14.08
C LYS A 179 -1.79 1.25 14.49
N CYS A 180 -1.37 0.07 14.02
CA CYS A 180 -2.06 -1.19 14.22
C CYS A 180 -1.16 -2.18 14.97
N GLU A 181 -1.73 -2.87 15.95
CA GLU A 181 -1.06 -3.84 16.81
C GLU A 181 -1.98 -5.04 17.06
N ASN A 182 -1.40 -6.17 17.49
CA ASN A 182 -2.13 -7.39 17.80
C ASN A 182 -2.92 -7.91 16.59
N VAL A 183 -2.19 -8.36 15.57
CA VAL A 183 -2.75 -8.93 14.34
C VAL A 183 -3.70 -10.09 14.65
N ARG A 184 -4.80 -10.17 13.93
CA ARG A 184 -5.72 -11.30 13.93
C ARG A 184 -5.21 -12.38 12.98
N ARG A 185 -5.61 -13.62 13.21
CA ARG A 185 -5.35 -14.69 12.23
C ARG A 185 -6.05 -14.38 10.93
N ILE A 186 -5.30 -14.38 9.83
CA ILE A 186 -5.82 -14.18 8.47
C ILE A 186 -6.19 -15.56 7.91
N PRO A 187 -7.44 -15.79 7.46
CA PRO A 187 -7.79 -17.03 6.76
C PRO A 187 -7.07 -17.14 5.41
N TRP A 188 -6.68 -18.37 5.02
CA TRP A 188 -5.92 -18.55 3.78
C TRP A 188 -6.65 -18.06 2.53
N LYS A 189 -7.95 -18.34 2.40
CA LYS A 189 -8.72 -18.00 1.20
C LYS A 189 -8.69 -16.50 0.83
N PRO A 190 -9.01 -15.56 1.74
CA PRO A 190 -8.87 -14.12 1.43
C PRO A 190 -7.42 -13.70 1.20
N LEU A 191 -6.45 -14.30 1.88
CA LEU A 191 -5.04 -14.03 1.62
C LEU A 191 -4.64 -14.49 0.22
N GLU A 192 -5.00 -15.69 -0.20
CA GLU A 192 -4.72 -16.20 -1.54
C GLU A 192 -5.35 -15.31 -2.63
N GLU A 193 -6.58 -14.84 -2.42
CA GLU A 193 -7.24 -13.89 -3.32
C GLU A 193 -6.45 -12.58 -3.45
N ALA A 194 -5.98 -12.04 -2.33
CA ALA A 194 -5.16 -10.85 -2.29
C ALA A 194 -3.81 -11.04 -3.01
N LEU A 195 -3.15 -12.18 -2.80
CA LEU A 195 -1.89 -12.51 -3.46
C LEU A 195 -2.06 -12.66 -4.98
N ARG A 196 -3.13 -13.33 -5.43
CA ARG A 196 -3.45 -13.47 -6.85
C ARG A 196 -3.68 -12.14 -7.55
N PHE A 197 -4.22 -11.17 -6.84
CA PHE A 197 -4.43 -9.82 -7.34
C PHE A 197 -3.11 -9.03 -7.36
N GLU A 198 -2.47 -8.86 -6.20
CA GLU A 198 -1.32 -7.96 -6.02
C GLU A 198 -0.08 -8.41 -6.80
N PHE A 199 0.13 -9.72 -6.96
CA PHE A 199 1.27 -10.27 -7.71
C PHE A 199 0.96 -10.55 -9.19
N ASN A 200 -0.16 -10.02 -9.70
CA ASN A 200 -0.54 -10.06 -11.11
C ASN A 200 -0.98 -8.69 -11.66
N LEU A 201 -0.51 -7.62 -11.06
CA LEU A 201 -0.82 -6.25 -11.47
C LEU A 201 -0.40 -6.00 -12.93
N PRO A 202 -1.19 -5.22 -13.71
CA PRO A 202 -0.89 -4.91 -15.09
C PRO A 202 0.19 -3.84 -15.20
N TYR A 203 1.05 -3.96 -16.20
CA TYR A 203 1.97 -2.89 -16.60
C TYR A 203 1.41 -2.08 -17.79
N PRO A 204 1.89 -0.84 -18.01
CA PRO A 204 1.42 0.01 -19.12
C PRO A 204 1.60 -0.60 -20.52
N ASP A 205 2.54 -1.52 -20.68
CA ASP A 205 2.79 -2.26 -21.92
C ASP A 205 1.76 -3.38 -22.19
N GLY A 206 0.75 -3.54 -21.32
CA GLY A 206 -0.26 -4.58 -21.40
C GLY A 206 0.17 -5.92 -20.81
N SER A 207 1.43 -6.08 -20.43
CA SER A 207 1.88 -7.28 -19.71
C SER A 207 1.43 -7.26 -18.25
N ARG A 208 1.64 -8.37 -17.56
CA ARG A 208 1.36 -8.48 -16.13
C ARG A 208 2.60 -8.85 -15.35
N MET A 209 2.58 -8.61 -14.03
CA MET A 209 3.67 -8.97 -13.13
C MET A 209 3.99 -10.47 -13.18
N GLY A 210 2.97 -11.35 -13.18
CA GLY A 210 3.13 -12.79 -13.37
C GLY A 210 3.87 -13.51 -12.25
N LEU A 211 3.84 -13.00 -11.01
CA LEU A 211 4.52 -13.57 -9.85
C LEU A 211 3.56 -14.33 -8.90
N VAL A 212 2.36 -14.68 -9.35
CA VAL A 212 1.30 -15.28 -8.53
C VAL A 212 1.74 -16.59 -7.87
N ASP A 213 2.33 -17.51 -8.65
CA ASP A 213 2.72 -18.82 -8.13
C ASP A 213 3.89 -18.71 -7.14
N GLU A 214 4.83 -17.82 -7.42
CA GLU A 214 5.94 -17.49 -6.51
C GLU A 214 5.40 -16.92 -5.18
N ALA A 215 4.44 -15.99 -5.25
CA ALA A 215 3.82 -15.39 -4.08
C ALA A 215 3.04 -16.40 -3.25
N ILE A 216 2.17 -17.20 -3.88
CA ILE A 216 1.40 -18.24 -3.19
C ILE A 216 2.35 -19.24 -2.51
N SER A 217 3.40 -19.69 -3.19
CA SER A 217 4.39 -20.61 -2.61
C SER A 217 5.09 -19.99 -1.39
N ALA A 218 5.57 -18.76 -1.49
CA ALA A 218 6.28 -18.07 -0.43
C ALA A 218 5.39 -17.86 0.82
N PHE A 219 4.16 -17.41 0.62
CA PHE A 219 3.22 -17.16 1.72
C PHE A 219 2.64 -18.44 2.31
N LYS A 220 2.43 -19.49 1.50
CA LYS A 220 1.95 -20.79 2.00
C LYS A 220 2.95 -21.44 2.94
N HIS A 221 4.23 -21.43 2.57
CA HIS A 221 5.29 -21.94 3.45
C HIS A 221 5.32 -21.21 4.80
N ARG A 222 5.20 -19.87 4.76
CA ARG A 222 5.10 -19.05 5.98
C ARG A 222 3.84 -19.36 6.80
N TYR A 223 2.70 -19.47 6.14
CA TYR A 223 1.38 -19.71 6.76
C TYR A 223 1.32 -21.07 7.46
N GLU A 224 1.83 -22.12 6.83
CA GLU A 224 1.89 -23.46 7.39
C GLU A 224 2.90 -23.57 8.54
N GLY A 225 4.01 -22.85 8.48
CA GLY A 225 5.01 -22.78 9.56
C GLY A 225 4.53 -22.09 10.84
N ILE A 226 3.38 -21.41 10.81
CA ILE A 226 2.76 -20.77 11.99
C ILE A 226 1.72 -21.73 12.65
N ALA A 227 1.31 -22.78 11.96
CA ALA A 227 0.25 -23.69 12.41
C ALA A 227 0.72 -24.76 13.41
N VAL A 228 1.98 -24.71 13.89
CA VAL A 228 2.57 -25.64 14.87
C VAL A 228 2.66 -24.98 16.25
#